data_5a2c9770727c667cc80b2280e1883540
#
_entry.id   5a2c9770727c667cc80b2280e1883540
#
_cell.length_a   1.000
_cell.length_b   1.000
_cell.length_c   1.000
_cell.angle_alpha   90.00
_cell.angle_beta   90.00
_cell.angle_gamma   90.00
#
_symmetry.space_group_name_H-M   'P 1'
#
loop_
_entity.id
_entity.type
_entity.pdbx_description
1 polymer ?
#
loop_
_entity_poly.entity_id
_entity_poly.type
_entity_poly.pdbx_seq_one_letter_code
_entity_poly.pdbx_strand_id
1 'polypeptide(L)'
;ERNDPKLLSKLIVQKSENFYRELISSAFIVQPIDNFIGTILNNLRKQINSLSDSEIQSLMSYDRNLVFSPLYRETPTLDNQVFLGSKAYYLKNLYLNKFPVPPGFVITTEVFRRMNAIQKIPSLSAEIDAIIKENITELEKISGLEYGNPEKPLLLSVRSGAAISMPGAMNTFLNVGMNDEITENLSKRDNFAWTSWDCYRRLLQTWGMSFGLERNDFDQIILNYKKKYNVNQKIEFTPAMMREIAFAYKQLLIDNNIEFESDPFLQIRQAIIAVFNSWFTDRAQVY
;
A
#
# COMPACT_ATOMS: atom_id res chain seq x y z
N GLU A 1 20.18 50.80 -5.94
CA GLU A 1 21.23 49.77 -5.64
C GLU A 1 20.87 48.36 -6.11
N ARG A 2 19.61 48.03 -6.47
CA ARG A 2 19.20 46.67 -6.94
C ARG A 2 19.47 46.38 -8.41
N ASN A 3 19.90 47.36 -9.22
CA ASN A 3 20.10 47.20 -10.67
C ASN A 3 21.51 47.58 -11.13
N ASP A 4 22.53 47.41 -10.33
CA ASP A 4 23.91 47.62 -10.80
C ASP A 4 24.34 46.42 -11.66
N PRO A 5 24.60 46.64 -13.01
CA PRO A 5 25.02 45.59 -13.92
C PRO A 5 26.30 44.85 -13.49
N LYS A 6 27.20 45.55 -12.81
CA LYS A 6 28.45 44.93 -12.28
C LYS A 6 28.17 43.99 -11.09
N LEU A 7 27.21 44.34 -10.23
CA LEU A 7 26.81 43.50 -9.15
C LEU A 7 26.09 42.24 -9.65
N LEU A 8 25.22 42.41 -10.63
CA LEU A 8 24.50 41.28 -11.27
C LEU A 8 25.45 40.31 -11.96
N SER A 9 26.44 40.86 -12.74
CA SER A 9 27.47 40.04 -13.37
C SER A 9 28.30 39.26 -12.37
N LYS A 10 28.68 39.87 -11.26
CA LYS A 10 29.44 39.23 -10.19
C LYS A 10 28.64 38.09 -9.50
N LEU A 11 27.35 38.33 -9.29
CA LEU A 11 26.43 37.34 -8.72
C LEU A 11 26.22 36.15 -9.68
N ILE A 12 26.08 36.39 -10.98
CA ILE A 12 25.94 35.34 -11.98
C ILE A 12 27.20 34.47 -11.99
N VAL A 13 28.39 35.06 -12.06
CA VAL A 13 29.65 34.32 -12.03
C VAL A 13 29.76 33.47 -10.78
N GLN A 14 29.48 34.03 -9.59
CA GLN A 14 29.56 33.30 -8.32
C GLN A 14 28.56 32.14 -8.26
N LYS A 15 27.33 32.33 -8.74
CA LYS A 15 26.32 31.27 -8.80
C LYS A 15 26.70 30.18 -9.79
N SER A 16 27.24 30.54 -10.93
CA SER A 16 27.73 29.56 -11.92
C SER A 16 28.89 28.75 -11.39
N GLU A 17 29.89 29.39 -10.73
CA GLU A 17 31.00 28.68 -10.10
C GLU A 17 30.52 27.70 -9.02
N ASN A 18 29.59 28.09 -8.17
CA ASN A 18 29.03 27.21 -7.15
C ASN A 18 28.31 26.02 -7.77
N PHE A 19 27.49 26.27 -8.81
CA PHE A 19 26.79 25.20 -9.54
C PHE A 19 27.76 24.19 -10.15
N TYR A 20 28.83 24.66 -10.83
CA TYR A 20 29.83 23.76 -11.42
C TYR A 20 30.64 23.03 -10.35
N ARG A 21 30.95 23.65 -9.21
CA ARG A 21 31.62 22.99 -8.08
C ARG A 21 30.77 21.87 -7.48
N GLU A 22 29.46 22.12 -7.28
CA GLU A 22 28.54 21.11 -6.79
C GLU A 22 28.37 19.96 -7.80
N LEU A 23 28.25 20.27 -9.11
CA LEU A 23 28.15 19.28 -10.17
C LEU A 23 29.40 18.39 -10.24
N ILE A 24 30.59 19.00 -10.20
CA ILE A 24 31.88 18.26 -10.21
C ILE A 24 32.01 17.43 -8.92
N SER A 25 31.67 17.98 -7.76
CA SER A 25 31.69 17.26 -6.48
C SER A 25 30.78 16.05 -6.51
N SER A 26 29.53 16.18 -7.02
CA SER A 26 28.62 15.06 -7.14
C SER A 26 29.09 14.02 -8.17
N ALA A 27 29.70 14.43 -9.27
CA ALA A 27 30.29 13.51 -10.25
C ALA A 27 31.46 12.69 -9.64
N PHE A 28 32.29 13.29 -8.80
CA PHE A 28 33.37 12.59 -8.10
C PHE A 28 32.83 11.58 -7.05
N ILE A 29 31.66 11.84 -6.45
CA ILE A 29 31.01 10.91 -5.52
C ILE A 29 30.38 9.73 -6.27
N VAL A 30 29.79 9.98 -7.46
CA VAL A 30 29.13 8.96 -8.26
C VAL A 30 30.12 7.91 -8.78
N GLN A 31 31.31 8.32 -9.21
CA GLN A 31 32.30 7.39 -9.77
C GLN A 31 32.79 6.30 -8.79
N PRO A 32 33.11 6.58 -7.50
CA PRO A 32 33.38 5.53 -6.53
C PRO A 32 32.20 4.59 -6.28
N ILE A 33 30.97 5.12 -6.28
CA ILE A 33 29.75 4.33 -6.13
C ILE A 33 29.56 3.43 -7.35
N ASP A 34 29.73 3.93 -8.57
CA ASP A 34 29.62 3.15 -9.79
C ASP A 34 30.67 2.04 -9.85
N ASN A 35 31.96 2.36 -9.51
CA ASN A 35 33.01 1.37 -9.37
C ASN A 35 32.70 0.31 -8.31
N PHE A 36 32.15 0.71 -7.18
CA PHE A 36 31.74 -0.21 -6.11
C PHE A 36 30.63 -1.15 -6.58
N ILE A 37 29.58 -0.60 -7.19
CA ILE A 37 28.48 -1.39 -7.77
C ILE A 37 29.00 -2.31 -8.89
N GLY A 38 29.85 -1.82 -9.76
CA GLY A 38 30.47 -2.62 -10.82
C GLY A 38 31.29 -3.78 -10.27
N THR A 39 32.03 -3.56 -9.19
CA THR A 39 32.80 -4.60 -8.49
C THR A 39 31.90 -5.65 -7.89
N ILE A 40 30.82 -5.24 -7.21
CA ILE A 40 29.80 -6.17 -6.66
C ILE A 40 29.18 -6.99 -7.78
N LEU A 41 28.72 -6.37 -8.86
CA LEU A 41 28.09 -7.06 -9.99
C LEU A 41 29.05 -8.06 -10.64
N ASN A 42 30.32 -7.71 -10.80
CA ASN A 42 31.32 -8.61 -11.37
C ASN A 42 31.62 -9.80 -10.44
N ASN A 43 31.67 -9.58 -9.14
CA ASN A 43 31.85 -10.66 -8.18
C ASN A 43 30.62 -11.58 -8.12
N LEU A 44 29.41 -11.01 -8.14
CA LEU A 44 28.17 -11.80 -8.22
C LEU A 44 28.11 -12.63 -9.50
N ARG A 45 28.46 -12.05 -10.66
CA ARG A 45 28.54 -12.80 -11.93
C ARG A 45 29.53 -13.94 -11.87
N LYS A 46 30.72 -13.72 -11.31
CA LYS A 46 31.73 -14.76 -11.13
C LYS A 46 31.21 -15.90 -10.21
N GLN A 47 30.55 -15.54 -9.11
CA GLN A 47 29.96 -16.52 -8.20
C GLN A 47 28.84 -17.32 -8.87
N ILE A 48 27.93 -16.65 -9.59
CA ILE A 48 26.84 -17.32 -10.33
C ILE A 48 27.41 -18.27 -11.38
N ASN A 49 28.44 -17.85 -12.12
CA ASN A 49 29.07 -18.71 -13.13
C ASN A 49 29.86 -19.88 -12.53
N SER A 50 30.16 -19.88 -11.25
CA SER A 50 30.79 -20.99 -10.53
C SER A 50 29.80 -21.98 -9.91
N LEU A 51 28.50 -21.63 -9.91
CA LEU A 51 27.45 -22.48 -9.36
C LEU A 51 26.94 -23.47 -10.42
N SER A 52 26.59 -24.66 -9.98
CA SER A 52 25.87 -25.64 -10.80
C SER A 52 24.42 -25.18 -11.05
N ASP A 53 23.79 -25.69 -12.09
CA ASP A 53 22.38 -25.39 -12.40
C ASP A 53 21.46 -25.69 -11.21
N SER A 54 21.74 -26.75 -10.43
CA SER A 54 20.96 -27.09 -9.23
C SER A 54 21.13 -26.07 -8.10
N GLU A 55 22.32 -25.50 -7.93
CA GLU A 55 22.58 -24.44 -6.94
C GLU A 55 21.92 -23.12 -7.36
N ILE A 56 21.99 -22.78 -8.65
CA ILE A 56 21.29 -21.61 -9.21
C ILE A 56 19.78 -21.78 -9.01
N GLN A 57 19.25 -22.96 -9.31
CA GLN A 57 17.83 -23.25 -9.11
C GLN A 57 17.43 -23.17 -7.64
N SER A 58 18.27 -23.63 -6.72
CA SER A 58 18.06 -23.51 -5.27
C SER A 58 18.08 -22.04 -4.82
N LEU A 59 19.04 -21.24 -5.29
CA LEU A 59 19.11 -19.78 -5.00
C LEU A 59 17.93 -19.00 -5.60
N MET A 60 17.45 -19.45 -6.75
CA MET A 60 16.28 -18.86 -7.43
C MET A 60 14.97 -19.45 -6.92
N SER A 61 15.03 -20.52 -6.12
CA SER A 61 13.85 -21.16 -5.57
C SER A 61 13.16 -20.22 -4.56
N TYR A 62 11.86 -20.23 -4.66
CA TYR A 62 10.99 -19.52 -3.78
C TYR A 62 10.81 -20.33 -2.49
N ASP A 63 11.28 -19.80 -1.37
CA ASP A 63 11.02 -20.44 -0.08
C ASP A 63 9.67 -19.99 0.47
N ARG A 64 8.68 -20.88 0.40
CA ARG A 64 7.32 -20.65 0.91
C ARG A 64 7.33 -20.25 2.40
N ASN A 65 8.28 -20.74 3.17
CA ASN A 65 8.38 -20.42 4.59
C ASN A 65 8.79 -18.98 4.88
N LEU A 66 9.39 -18.28 3.89
CA LEU A 66 9.80 -16.89 4.03
C LEU A 66 8.77 -15.88 3.55
N VAL A 67 7.65 -16.33 2.97
CA VAL A 67 6.67 -15.49 2.28
C VAL A 67 5.74 -14.78 3.23
N PHE A 68 5.48 -15.42 4.38
CA PHE A 68 4.30 -15.11 5.17
C PHE A 68 4.56 -15.21 6.67
N SER A 69 4.14 -14.21 7.43
CA SER A 69 4.23 -14.23 8.89
C SER A 69 2.92 -13.79 9.54
N PRO A 70 2.27 -14.63 10.34
CA PRO A 70 1.13 -14.24 11.14
C PRO A 70 1.54 -13.31 12.28
N LEU A 71 0.71 -12.32 12.64
CA LEU A 71 0.95 -11.42 13.77
C LEU A 71 0.64 -12.11 15.12
N TYR A 72 -0.20 -13.14 15.12
CA TYR A 72 -0.75 -13.79 16.31
C TYR A 72 0.07 -14.98 16.85
N ARG A 73 1.21 -15.30 16.22
CA ARG A 73 2.15 -16.34 16.69
C ARG A 73 3.57 -16.01 16.27
N GLU A 74 4.53 -16.53 17.01
CA GLU A 74 5.94 -16.39 16.69
C GLU A 74 6.33 -17.14 15.40
N THR A 75 7.21 -16.53 14.63
CA THR A 75 7.88 -17.10 13.45
C THR A 75 9.34 -16.67 13.50
N PRO A 76 10.20 -17.31 14.32
CA PRO A 76 11.52 -16.79 14.70
C PRO A 76 12.44 -16.41 13.53
N THR A 77 12.34 -17.13 12.40
CA THR A 77 13.12 -16.82 11.19
C THR A 77 12.70 -15.52 10.50
N LEU A 78 11.44 -15.12 10.66
CA LEU A 78 10.83 -13.95 10.00
C LEU A 78 10.62 -12.77 10.94
N ASP A 79 10.71 -12.98 12.27
CA ASP A 79 10.36 -11.97 13.27
C ASP A 79 11.44 -10.90 13.43
N ASN A 80 11.73 -10.22 12.32
CA ASN A 80 12.64 -9.09 12.27
C ASN A 80 12.15 -8.02 11.30
N GLN A 81 12.71 -6.82 11.41
CA GLN A 81 12.28 -5.68 10.61
C GLN A 81 12.60 -5.80 9.12
N VAL A 82 13.55 -6.66 8.74
CA VAL A 82 13.92 -6.87 7.32
C VAL A 82 12.79 -7.55 6.56
N PHE A 83 12.19 -8.59 7.15
CA PHE A 83 11.09 -9.34 6.54
C PHE A 83 9.73 -8.67 6.75
N LEU A 84 9.47 -8.13 7.95
CA LEU A 84 8.16 -7.63 8.33
C LEU A 84 7.97 -6.13 8.06
N GLY A 85 9.05 -5.36 8.00
CA GLY A 85 9.01 -3.91 8.13
C GLY A 85 8.74 -3.46 9.57
N SER A 86 9.09 -2.22 9.91
CA SER A 86 9.01 -1.70 11.28
C SER A 86 7.61 -1.78 11.87
N LYS A 87 6.59 -1.36 11.12
CA LYS A 87 5.21 -1.32 11.61
C LYS A 87 4.69 -2.69 12.01
N ALA A 88 4.85 -3.69 11.16
CA ALA A 88 4.35 -5.04 11.42
C ALA A 88 5.18 -5.73 12.51
N TYR A 89 6.49 -5.51 12.55
CA TYR A 89 7.34 -6.00 13.62
C TYR A 89 6.89 -5.51 15.00
N TYR A 90 6.63 -4.20 15.15
CA TYR A 90 6.13 -3.68 16.43
C TYR A 90 4.71 -4.14 16.75
N LEU A 91 3.81 -4.21 15.77
CA LEU A 91 2.46 -4.74 16.00
C LEU A 91 2.49 -6.20 16.47
N LYS A 92 3.35 -7.03 15.88
CA LYS A 92 3.53 -8.42 16.29
C LYS A 92 4.04 -8.51 17.73
N ASN A 93 5.06 -7.74 18.07
CA ASN A 93 5.59 -7.69 19.44
C ASN A 93 4.52 -7.24 20.44
N LEU A 94 3.71 -6.24 20.11
CA LEU A 94 2.60 -5.82 20.96
C LEU A 94 1.56 -6.94 21.14
N TYR A 95 1.18 -7.62 20.05
CA TYR A 95 0.24 -8.74 20.12
C TYR A 95 0.75 -9.87 21.00
N LEU A 96 2.00 -10.30 20.82
CA LEU A 96 2.63 -11.36 21.61
C LEU A 96 2.75 -10.99 23.10
N ASN A 97 2.89 -9.71 23.42
CA ASN A 97 2.89 -9.17 24.77
C ASN A 97 1.47 -8.87 25.31
N LYS A 98 0.43 -9.40 24.68
CA LYS A 98 -0.98 -9.29 25.13
C LYS A 98 -1.57 -7.89 25.08
N PHE A 99 -1.00 -6.97 24.32
CA PHE A 99 -1.65 -5.69 24.05
C PHE A 99 -2.85 -5.90 23.08
N PRO A 100 -3.89 -5.03 23.15
CA PRO A 100 -5.09 -5.15 22.34
C PRO A 100 -4.82 -4.71 20.87
N VAL A 101 -4.10 -5.55 20.14
CA VAL A 101 -3.82 -5.39 18.70
C VAL A 101 -4.70 -6.36 17.93
N PRO A 102 -5.38 -5.93 16.85
CA PRO A 102 -6.14 -6.85 16.00
C PRO A 102 -5.24 -7.94 15.42
N PRO A 103 -5.73 -9.17 15.25
CA PRO A 103 -5.00 -10.21 14.53
C PRO A 103 -4.79 -9.80 13.07
N GLY A 104 -3.76 -10.35 12.47
CA GLY A 104 -3.42 -10.06 11.08
C GLY A 104 -2.28 -10.93 10.60
N PHE A 105 -1.84 -10.65 9.38
CA PHE A 105 -0.71 -11.31 8.77
C PHE A 105 0.12 -10.35 7.93
N VAL A 106 1.34 -10.74 7.66
CA VAL A 106 2.29 -9.98 6.86
C VAL A 106 2.69 -10.80 5.64
N ILE A 107 2.54 -10.22 4.48
CA ILE A 107 3.22 -10.66 3.27
C ILE A 107 4.59 -10.01 3.31
N THR A 108 5.65 -10.81 3.37
CA THR A 108 6.99 -10.34 3.65
C THR A 108 7.64 -9.62 2.46
N THR A 109 8.78 -9.03 2.69
CA THR A 109 9.60 -8.40 1.65
C THR A 109 10.08 -9.39 0.58
N GLU A 110 10.08 -10.70 0.84
CA GLU A 110 10.43 -11.72 -0.16
C GLU A 110 9.42 -11.78 -1.31
N VAL A 111 8.13 -11.62 -1.02
CA VAL A 111 7.09 -11.49 -2.07
C VAL A 111 7.28 -10.21 -2.86
N PHE A 112 7.56 -9.09 -2.17
CA PHE A 112 7.80 -7.82 -2.82
C PHE A 112 8.95 -7.87 -3.83
N ARG A 113 10.08 -8.46 -3.46
CA ARG A 113 11.23 -8.63 -4.34
C ARG A 113 10.92 -9.42 -5.60
N ARG A 114 9.94 -10.31 -5.56
CA ARG A 114 9.56 -11.21 -6.66
C ARG A 114 8.25 -10.85 -7.34
N MET A 115 7.65 -9.72 -6.98
CA MET A 115 6.31 -9.34 -7.43
C MET A 115 6.17 -9.36 -8.96
N ASN A 116 7.19 -8.89 -9.69
CA ASN A 116 7.18 -8.92 -11.15
C ASN A 116 7.10 -10.36 -11.73
N ALA A 117 7.75 -11.33 -11.07
CA ALA A 117 7.67 -12.73 -11.47
C ALA A 117 6.32 -13.34 -11.07
N ILE A 118 5.83 -13.02 -9.88
CA ILE A 118 4.53 -13.50 -9.36
C ILE A 118 3.39 -13.03 -10.27
N GLN A 119 3.42 -11.78 -10.72
CA GLN A 119 2.39 -11.26 -11.63
C GLN A 119 2.42 -11.89 -13.02
N LYS A 120 3.61 -12.32 -13.50
CA LYS A 120 3.79 -12.90 -14.84
C LYS A 120 3.62 -14.40 -14.91
N ILE A 121 3.79 -15.11 -13.79
CA ILE A 121 3.78 -16.58 -13.72
C ILE A 121 2.49 -17.01 -12.99
N PRO A 122 1.49 -17.56 -13.72
CA PRO A 122 0.19 -17.90 -13.15
C PRO A 122 0.27 -18.89 -11.97
N SER A 123 1.19 -19.84 -11.98
CA SER A 123 1.35 -20.81 -10.89
C SER A 123 1.82 -20.14 -9.59
N LEU A 124 2.73 -19.17 -9.65
CA LEU A 124 3.18 -18.41 -8.48
C LEU A 124 2.07 -17.49 -7.96
N SER A 125 1.34 -16.85 -8.88
CA SER A 125 0.18 -16.04 -8.50
C SER A 125 -0.87 -16.86 -7.76
N ALA A 126 -1.21 -18.05 -8.26
CA ALA A 126 -2.15 -18.96 -7.64
C ALA A 126 -1.68 -19.46 -6.26
N GLU A 127 -0.38 -19.68 -6.10
CA GLU A 127 0.20 -20.06 -4.80
C GLU A 127 0.06 -18.94 -3.76
N ILE A 128 0.36 -17.69 -4.14
CA ILE A 128 0.16 -16.53 -3.24
C ILE A 128 -1.32 -16.36 -2.89
N ASP A 129 -2.20 -16.50 -3.87
CA ASP A 129 -3.65 -16.43 -3.65
C ASP A 129 -4.13 -17.52 -2.67
N ALA A 130 -3.59 -18.73 -2.75
CA ALA A 130 -3.89 -19.80 -1.80
C ALA A 130 -3.40 -19.47 -0.38
N ILE A 131 -2.19 -18.93 -0.25
CA ILE A 131 -1.64 -18.49 1.05
C ILE A 131 -2.49 -17.38 1.66
N ILE A 132 -2.92 -16.41 0.87
CA ILE A 132 -3.81 -15.33 1.34
C ILE A 132 -5.13 -15.91 1.86
N LYS A 133 -5.76 -16.83 1.10
CA LYS A 133 -7.01 -17.49 1.52
C LYS A 133 -6.86 -18.28 2.81
N GLU A 134 -5.81 -19.10 2.93
CA GLU A 134 -5.51 -19.85 4.15
C GLU A 134 -5.43 -18.93 5.38
N ASN A 135 -4.80 -17.78 5.22
CA ASN A 135 -4.61 -16.84 6.34
C ASN A 135 -5.85 -16.00 6.63
N ILE A 136 -6.66 -15.68 5.65
CA ILE A 136 -8.00 -15.11 5.89
C ILE A 136 -8.85 -16.10 6.70
N THR A 137 -8.84 -17.38 6.33
CA THR A 137 -9.55 -18.41 7.09
C THR A 137 -9.09 -18.52 8.55
N GLU A 138 -7.79 -18.35 8.82
CA GLU A 138 -7.31 -18.30 10.22
C GLU A 138 -7.79 -17.02 10.94
N LEU A 139 -7.84 -15.88 10.27
CA LEU A 139 -8.41 -14.66 10.84
C LEU A 139 -9.91 -14.80 11.14
N GLU A 140 -10.66 -15.49 10.29
CA GLU A 140 -12.06 -15.81 10.50
C GLU A 140 -12.25 -16.65 11.77
N LYS A 141 -11.44 -17.70 11.95
CA LYS A 141 -11.47 -18.53 13.17
C LYS A 141 -11.17 -17.72 14.44
N ILE A 142 -10.18 -16.83 14.38
CA ILE A 142 -9.77 -16.01 15.55
C ILE A 142 -10.83 -14.96 15.88
N SER A 143 -11.43 -14.34 14.87
CA SER A 143 -12.37 -13.22 15.05
C SER A 143 -13.82 -13.66 15.25
N GLY A 144 -14.19 -14.86 14.77
CA GLY A 144 -15.59 -15.31 14.68
C GLY A 144 -16.40 -14.56 13.62
N LEU A 145 -15.72 -13.82 12.72
CA LEU A 145 -16.29 -13.11 11.58
C LEU A 145 -15.90 -13.83 10.28
N GLU A 146 -16.59 -13.57 9.19
CA GLU A 146 -16.39 -14.25 7.91
C GLU A 146 -16.10 -13.23 6.80
N TYR A 147 -15.06 -13.45 6.02
CA TYR A 147 -14.67 -12.55 4.94
C TYR A 147 -15.63 -12.71 3.74
N GLY A 148 -16.28 -11.61 3.37
CA GLY A 148 -17.28 -11.62 2.32
C GLY A 148 -18.71 -12.01 2.77
N ASN A 149 -18.91 -12.34 4.05
CA ASN A 149 -20.25 -12.64 4.57
C ASN A 149 -20.98 -11.33 4.91
N PRO A 150 -22.20 -11.09 4.35
CA PRO A 150 -22.93 -9.85 4.62
C PRO A 150 -23.45 -9.70 6.05
N GLU A 151 -23.69 -10.81 6.76
CA GLU A 151 -24.25 -10.76 8.10
C GLU A 151 -23.18 -10.61 9.18
N LYS A 152 -22.03 -11.25 9.00
CA LYS A 152 -20.90 -11.24 9.95
C LYS A 152 -19.59 -10.87 9.25
N PRO A 153 -19.52 -9.71 8.57
CA PRO A 153 -18.39 -9.42 7.72
C PRO A 153 -17.10 -9.23 8.50
N LEU A 154 -16.06 -9.96 8.11
CA LEU A 154 -14.68 -9.65 8.45
C LEU A 154 -14.20 -8.55 7.48
N LEU A 155 -13.83 -7.40 8.01
CA LEU A 155 -13.26 -6.31 7.23
C LEU A 155 -11.78 -6.16 7.53
N LEU A 156 -10.98 -6.01 6.50
CA LEU A 156 -9.53 -5.98 6.60
C LEU A 156 -8.96 -4.59 6.27
N SER A 157 -7.79 -4.30 6.82
CA SER A 157 -6.97 -3.17 6.39
C SER A 157 -5.72 -3.67 5.69
N VAL A 158 -5.46 -3.22 4.47
CA VAL A 158 -4.24 -3.53 3.72
C VAL A 158 -3.30 -2.33 3.80
N ARG A 159 -2.10 -2.55 4.33
CA ARG A 159 -1.13 -1.48 4.60
C ARG A 159 0.27 -1.92 4.20
N SER A 160 1.09 -0.97 3.77
CA SER A 160 2.52 -1.23 3.58
C SER A 160 3.28 -1.24 4.91
N GLY A 161 4.31 -2.08 4.96
CA GLY A 161 5.27 -2.14 6.05
C GLY A 161 6.66 -1.73 5.55
N ALA A 162 7.00 -0.44 5.60
CA ALA A 162 8.35 0.01 5.30
C ALA A 162 9.24 -0.09 6.54
N ALA A 163 10.54 -0.31 6.34
CA ALA A 163 11.54 -0.24 7.42
C ALA A 163 11.66 1.19 7.97
N ILE A 164 11.48 2.19 7.12
CA ILE A 164 11.45 3.61 7.45
C ILE A 164 10.00 4.10 7.31
N SER A 165 9.53 4.91 8.27
CA SER A 165 8.20 5.49 8.19
C SER A 165 8.15 6.54 7.08
N MET A 166 7.26 6.34 6.10
CA MET A 166 7.02 7.24 4.96
C MET A 166 5.57 7.73 5.00
N PRO A 167 5.24 8.76 5.81
CA PRO A 167 3.87 9.22 5.96
C PRO A 167 3.27 9.71 4.64
N GLY A 168 2.13 9.14 4.24
CA GLY A 168 1.40 9.56 3.03
C GLY A 168 2.01 9.11 1.70
N ALA A 169 3.19 8.46 1.69
CA ALA A 169 3.82 7.98 0.45
C ALA A 169 3.20 6.67 -0.05
N MET A 170 2.69 5.85 0.86
CA MET A 170 2.20 4.50 0.55
C MET A 170 0.69 4.40 0.68
N ASN A 171 0.07 3.65 -0.22
CA ASN A 171 -1.35 3.38 -0.17
C ASN A 171 -1.74 2.59 1.09
N THR A 172 -2.89 2.93 1.65
CA THR A 172 -3.50 2.23 2.78
C THR A 172 -4.97 2.06 2.48
N PHE A 173 -5.43 0.83 2.38
CA PHE A 173 -6.85 0.52 2.20
C PHE A 173 -7.45 0.11 3.53
N LEU A 174 -8.54 0.75 3.91
CA LEU A 174 -9.34 0.41 5.09
C LEU A 174 -10.67 -0.18 4.65
N ASN A 175 -11.23 -1.06 5.47
CA ASN A 175 -12.53 -1.69 5.23
C ASN A 175 -12.57 -2.53 3.95
N VAL A 176 -11.44 -3.14 3.56
CA VAL A 176 -11.38 -4.09 2.43
C VAL A 176 -12.27 -5.28 2.76
N GLY A 177 -13.05 -5.69 1.78
CA GLY A 177 -14.14 -6.66 1.93
C GLY A 177 -15.53 -6.03 1.92
N MET A 178 -15.62 -4.68 1.99
CA MET A 178 -16.92 -4.00 1.81
C MET A 178 -17.31 -3.95 0.32
N ASN A 179 -18.59 -4.23 0.08
CA ASN A 179 -19.28 -4.02 -1.19
C ASN A 179 -20.68 -3.46 -0.91
N ASP A 180 -21.50 -3.29 -1.93
CA ASP A 180 -22.86 -2.74 -1.80
C ASP A 180 -23.70 -3.56 -0.82
N GLU A 181 -23.70 -4.89 -0.94
CA GLU A 181 -24.50 -5.80 -0.12
C GLU A 181 -24.06 -5.79 1.36
N ILE A 182 -22.77 -5.92 1.61
CA ILE A 182 -22.20 -5.89 2.96
C ILE A 182 -22.49 -4.54 3.62
N THR A 183 -22.34 -3.44 2.88
CA THR A 183 -22.60 -2.09 3.38
C THR A 183 -24.08 -1.91 3.73
N GLU A 184 -24.98 -2.37 2.86
CA GLU A 184 -26.42 -2.31 3.12
C GLU A 184 -26.79 -3.12 4.36
N ASN A 185 -26.27 -4.33 4.53
CA ASN A 185 -26.53 -5.14 5.71
C ASN A 185 -25.98 -4.54 7.01
N LEU A 186 -24.75 -4.01 6.97
CA LEU A 186 -24.17 -3.30 8.11
C LEU A 186 -24.99 -2.06 8.48
N SER A 187 -25.57 -1.36 7.47
CA SER A 187 -26.38 -0.17 7.69
C SER A 187 -27.69 -0.43 8.43
N LYS A 188 -28.18 -1.67 8.45
CA LYS A 188 -29.37 -2.09 9.19
C LYS A 188 -29.13 -2.29 10.68
N ARG A 189 -27.88 -2.34 11.13
CA ARG A 189 -27.53 -2.47 12.56
C ARG A 189 -27.82 -1.16 13.30
N ASP A 190 -28.25 -1.29 14.55
CA ASP A 190 -28.57 -0.14 15.39
C ASP A 190 -27.39 0.85 15.46
N ASN A 191 -27.68 2.12 15.19
CA ASN A 191 -26.74 3.24 15.20
C ASN A 191 -25.52 3.09 14.27
N PHE A 192 -25.52 2.16 13.31
CA PHE A 192 -24.38 1.92 12.44
C PHE A 192 -24.58 2.39 10.99
N ALA A 193 -25.78 2.80 10.62
CA ALA A 193 -26.13 3.16 9.24
C ALA A 193 -25.22 4.26 8.66
N TRP A 194 -25.03 5.35 9.37
CA TRP A 194 -24.16 6.44 8.92
C TRP A 194 -22.70 5.99 8.76
N THR A 195 -22.18 5.28 9.77
CA THR A 195 -20.79 4.78 9.80
C THR A 195 -20.54 3.79 8.67
N SER A 196 -21.46 2.89 8.39
CA SER A 196 -21.37 1.92 7.31
C SER A 196 -21.14 2.61 5.97
N TRP A 197 -22.01 3.60 5.62
CA TRP A 197 -21.89 4.32 4.37
C TRP A 197 -20.65 5.22 4.31
N ASP A 198 -20.21 5.86 5.41
CA ASP A 198 -18.96 6.63 5.43
C ASP A 198 -17.72 5.73 5.28
N CYS A 199 -17.72 4.53 5.88
CA CYS A 199 -16.65 3.56 5.69
C CYS A 199 -16.54 3.11 4.23
N TYR A 200 -17.67 2.79 3.60
CA TYR A 200 -17.72 2.40 2.19
C TYR A 200 -17.26 3.54 1.27
N ARG A 201 -17.79 4.74 1.48
CA ARG A 201 -17.35 5.96 0.78
C ARG A 201 -15.83 6.17 0.87
N ARG A 202 -15.24 5.96 2.06
CA ARG A 202 -13.79 6.09 2.26
C ARG A 202 -13.01 5.02 1.53
N LEU A 203 -13.51 3.80 1.47
CA LEU A 203 -12.88 2.73 0.69
C LEU A 203 -12.88 3.11 -0.80
N LEU A 204 -14.03 3.55 -1.34
CA LEU A 204 -14.15 4.00 -2.73
C LEU A 204 -13.21 5.18 -3.04
N GLN A 205 -13.09 6.16 -2.12
CA GLN A 205 -12.16 7.27 -2.25
C GLN A 205 -10.71 6.80 -2.30
N THR A 206 -10.30 5.96 -1.36
CA THR A 206 -8.93 5.43 -1.32
C THR A 206 -8.63 4.60 -2.57
N TRP A 207 -9.61 3.83 -3.01
CA TRP A 207 -9.52 3.04 -4.24
C TRP A 207 -9.28 3.94 -5.45
N GLY A 208 -10.16 4.90 -5.71
CA GLY A 208 -10.01 5.84 -6.84
C GLY A 208 -8.70 6.61 -6.81
N MET A 209 -8.28 7.09 -5.64
CA MET A 209 -7.00 7.79 -5.48
C MET A 209 -5.79 6.88 -5.75
N SER A 210 -5.91 5.57 -5.51
CA SER A 210 -4.86 4.60 -5.82
C SER A 210 -4.74 4.28 -7.31
N PHE A 211 -5.78 4.59 -8.06
CA PHE A 211 -5.86 4.37 -9.51
C PHE A 211 -5.93 5.67 -10.34
N GLY A 212 -5.50 6.79 -9.77
CA GLY A 212 -5.22 8.01 -10.52
C GLY A 212 -6.17 9.20 -10.31
N LEU A 213 -7.25 9.04 -9.53
CA LEU A 213 -8.09 10.17 -9.16
C LEU A 213 -7.43 11.03 -8.07
N GLU A 214 -7.74 12.30 -8.06
CA GLU A 214 -7.28 13.23 -7.03
C GLU A 214 -8.29 13.35 -5.90
N ARG A 215 -7.81 13.74 -4.72
CA ARG A 215 -8.70 14.00 -3.58
C ARG A 215 -9.76 15.06 -3.90
N ASN A 216 -9.39 16.06 -4.69
CA ASN A 216 -10.28 17.14 -5.06
C ASN A 216 -11.52 16.67 -5.83
N ASP A 217 -11.42 15.60 -6.63
CA ASP A 217 -12.55 15.06 -7.37
C ASP A 217 -13.65 14.58 -6.42
N PHE A 218 -13.26 13.94 -5.33
CA PHE A 218 -14.15 13.48 -4.28
C PHE A 218 -14.68 14.62 -3.40
N ASP A 219 -13.83 15.60 -3.09
CA ASP A 219 -14.20 16.75 -2.28
C ASP A 219 -15.26 17.62 -2.98
N GLN A 220 -15.22 17.74 -4.32
CA GLN A 220 -16.25 18.42 -5.10
C GLN A 220 -17.63 17.74 -4.95
N ILE A 221 -17.69 16.41 -4.93
CA ILE A 221 -18.94 15.68 -4.68
C ILE A 221 -19.49 16.07 -3.30
N ILE A 222 -18.66 16.00 -2.25
CA ILE A 222 -19.08 16.41 -0.90
C ILE A 222 -19.61 17.85 -0.88
N LEU A 223 -18.92 18.78 -1.53
CA LEU A 223 -19.34 20.20 -1.60
C LEU A 223 -20.70 20.34 -2.30
N ASN A 224 -20.93 19.61 -3.39
CA ASN A 224 -22.21 19.63 -4.12
C ASN A 224 -23.35 19.10 -3.24
N TYR A 225 -23.12 17.99 -2.50
CA TYR A 225 -24.11 17.44 -1.59
C TYR A 225 -24.37 18.34 -0.38
N LYS A 226 -23.35 19.02 0.15
CA LYS A 226 -23.54 20.06 1.18
C LYS A 226 -24.46 21.17 0.70
N LYS A 227 -24.25 21.67 -0.52
CA LYS A 227 -25.13 22.69 -1.12
C LYS A 227 -26.55 22.14 -1.37
N LYS A 228 -26.66 20.91 -1.92
CA LYS A 228 -27.95 20.27 -2.21
C LYS A 228 -28.83 20.14 -0.98
N TYR A 229 -28.24 19.78 0.16
CA TYR A 229 -28.96 19.52 1.41
C TYR A 229 -28.88 20.66 2.44
N ASN A 230 -28.24 21.76 2.08
CA ASN A 230 -28.04 22.94 2.95
C ASN A 230 -27.41 22.56 4.31
N VAL A 231 -26.35 21.74 4.28
CA VAL A 231 -25.58 21.34 5.47
C VAL A 231 -24.16 21.92 5.42
N ASN A 232 -23.61 22.28 6.58
CA ASN A 232 -22.29 22.90 6.67
C ASN A 232 -21.19 21.86 6.94
N GLN A 233 -21.51 20.87 7.74
CA GLN A 233 -20.54 19.84 8.17
C GLN A 233 -20.97 18.44 7.69
N LYS A 234 -19.98 17.59 7.43
CA LYS A 234 -20.25 16.22 6.96
C LYS A 234 -21.04 15.38 7.96
N ILE A 235 -20.89 15.65 9.25
CA ILE A 235 -21.60 14.93 10.31
C ILE A 235 -23.12 15.21 10.30
N GLU A 236 -23.54 16.28 9.65
CA GLU A 236 -24.96 16.65 9.53
C GLU A 236 -25.70 15.83 8.44
N PHE A 237 -24.97 15.14 7.58
CA PHE A 237 -25.60 14.25 6.62
C PHE A 237 -26.33 13.11 7.33
N THR A 238 -27.53 12.80 6.88
CA THR A 238 -28.25 11.61 7.31
C THR A 238 -27.64 10.35 6.70
N PRO A 239 -27.93 9.14 7.23
CA PRO A 239 -27.47 7.89 6.61
C PRO A 239 -27.89 7.75 5.14
N ALA A 240 -29.12 8.20 4.77
CA ALA A 240 -29.58 8.19 3.39
C ALA A 240 -28.74 9.09 2.48
N MET A 241 -28.39 10.30 2.96
CA MET A 241 -27.51 11.22 2.24
C MET A 241 -26.09 10.64 2.09
N MET A 242 -25.56 9.99 3.13
CA MET A 242 -24.26 9.32 3.05
C MET A 242 -24.27 8.17 2.04
N ARG A 243 -25.37 7.44 1.95
CA ARG A 243 -25.59 6.40 0.92
C ARG A 243 -25.51 7.02 -0.49
N GLU A 244 -26.24 8.10 -0.75
CA GLU A 244 -26.18 8.80 -2.04
C GLU A 244 -24.77 9.27 -2.38
N ILE A 245 -24.03 9.82 -1.41
CA ILE A 245 -22.65 10.26 -1.62
C ILE A 245 -21.73 9.07 -1.94
N ALA A 246 -21.90 7.92 -1.27
CA ALA A 246 -21.12 6.73 -1.55
C ALA A 246 -21.36 6.23 -2.98
N PHE A 247 -22.61 6.21 -3.44
CA PHE A 247 -22.92 5.86 -4.83
C PHE A 247 -22.42 6.89 -5.85
N ALA A 248 -22.42 8.19 -5.50
CA ALA A 248 -21.81 9.21 -6.35
C ALA A 248 -20.28 9.02 -6.47
N TYR A 249 -19.60 8.57 -5.41
CA TYR A 249 -18.20 8.17 -5.47
C TYR A 249 -17.99 6.95 -6.36
N LYS A 250 -18.86 5.94 -6.26
CA LYS A 250 -18.81 4.76 -7.13
C LYS A 250 -19.02 5.13 -8.60
N GLN A 251 -19.95 6.05 -8.87
CA GLN A 251 -20.17 6.56 -10.22
C GLN A 251 -18.94 7.30 -10.76
N LEU A 252 -18.28 8.12 -9.93
CA LEU A 252 -17.03 8.78 -10.32
C LEU A 252 -15.95 7.78 -10.74
N LEU A 253 -15.83 6.63 -10.08
CA LEU A 253 -14.91 5.57 -10.48
C LEU A 253 -15.28 5.03 -11.87
N ILE A 254 -16.56 4.73 -12.09
CA ILE A 254 -17.09 4.20 -13.37
C ILE A 254 -16.82 5.20 -14.50
N ASP A 255 -17.12 6.48 -14.29
CA ASP A 255 -16.92 7.55 -15.28
C ASP A 255 -15.46 7.72 -15.70
N ASN A 256 -14.54 7.32 -14.83
CA ASN A 256 -13.09 7.34 -15.09
C ASN A 256 -12.50 5.97 -15.45
N ASN A 257 -13.35 4.98 -15.79
CA ASN A 257 -12.95 3.62 -16.14
C ASN A 257 -12.11 2.92 -15.06
N ILE A 258 -12.36 3.24 -13.79
CA ILE A 258 -11.74 2.57 -12.65
C ILE A 258 -12.70 1.50 -12.15
N GLU A 259 -12.31 0.25 -12.31
CA GLU A 259 -13.07 -0.88 -11.81
C GLU A 259 -12.94 -0.99 -10.30
N PHE A 260 -14.06 -1.01 -9.60
CA PHE A 260 -14.13 -1.34 -8.18
C PHE A 260 -14.61 -2.77 -8.04
N GLU A 261 -13.74 -3.63 -7.55
CA GLU A 261 -14.02 -5.05 -7.41
C GLU A 261 -15.05 -5.33 -6.31
N SER A 262 -16.12 -6.01 -6.66
CA SER A 262 -17.20 -6.36 -5.73
C SER A 262 -16.98 -7.70 -5.04
N ASP A 263 -16.21 -8.62 -5.65
CA ASP A 263 -15.78 -9.85 -5.01
C ASP A 263 -14.74 -9.54 -3.94
N PRO A 264 -14.99 -9.89 -2.66
CA PRO A 264 -14.08 -9.53 -1.57
C PRO A 264 -12.67 -10.09 -1.74
N PHE A 265 -12.52 -11.31 -2.29
CA PHE A 265 -11.20 -11.90 -2.48
C PHE A 265 -10.43 -11.20 -3.61
N LEU A 266 -11.08 -10.92 -4.72
CA LEU A 266 -10.45 -10.15 -5.81
C LEU A 266 -10.13 -8.72 -5.35
N GLN A 267 -10.98 -8.14 -4.52
CA GLN A 267 -10.77 -6.81 -3.95
C GLN A 267 -9.50 -6.75 -3.07
N ILE A 268 -9.30 -7.70 -2.14
CA ILE A 268 -8.08 -7.73 -1.31
C ILE A 268 -6.84 -7.98 -2.17
N ARG A 269 -6.94 -8.84 -3.17
CA ARG A 269 -5.85 -9.12 -4.11
C ARG A 269 -5.42 -7.86 -4.85
N GLN A 270 -6.37 -7.10 -5.39
CA GLN A 270 -6.08 -5.82 -6.06
C GLN A 270 -5.54 -4.78 -5.09
N ALA A 271 -6.06 -4.69 -3.87
CA ALA A 271 -5.54 -3.79 -2.84
C ALA A 271 -4.08 -4.10 -2.48
N ILE A 272 -3.71 -5.39 -2.36
CA ILE A 272 -2.33 -5.83 -2.13
C ILE A 272 -1.43 -5.40 -3.30
N ILE A 273 -1.85 -5.65 -4.54
CA ILE A 273 -1.10 -5.24 -5.74
C ILE A 273 -0.93 -3.72 -5.77
N ALA A 274 -1.98 -2.96 -5.48
CA ALA A 274 -1.91 -1.50 -5.46
C ALA A 274 -0.96 -0.97 -4.37
N VAL A 275 -0.90 -1.62 -3.20
CA VAL A 275 0.08 -1.30 -2.16
C VAL A 275 1.50 -1.60 -2.63
N PHE A 276 1.75 -2.74 -3.27
CA PHE A 276 3.06 -3.05 -3.83
C PHE A 276 3.47 -2.03 -4.91
N ASN A 277 2.57 -1.69 -5.82
CA ASN A 277 2.85 -0.73 -6.89
C ASN A 277 3.13 0.68 -6.34
N SER A 278 2.57 1.04 -5.18
CA SER A 278 2.81 2.35 -4.56
C SER A 278 4.27 2.58 -4.15
N TRP A 279 5.09 1.52 -4.02
CA TRP A 279 6.53 1.62 -3.79
C TRP A 279 7.31 2.21 -4.97
N PHE A 280 6.76 2.11 -6.18
CA PHE A 280 7.40 2.58 -7.41
C PHE A 280 6.90 3.98 -7.82
N THR A 281 6.07 4.62 -7.02
CA THR A 281 5.62 5.99 -7.29
C THR A 281 6.70 7.01 -6.93
N ASP A 282 6.71 8.15 -7.63
CA ASP A 282 7.65 9.26 -7.37
C ASP A 282 7.63 9.69 -5.89
N ARG A 283 6.45 9.65 -5.26
CA ARG A 283 6.29 9.98 -3.83
C ARG A 283 7.07 9.04 -2.91
N ALA A 284 7.16 7.76 -3.25
CA ALA A 284 7.90 6.78 -2.47
C ALA A 284 9.40 6.84 -2.74
N GLN A 285 9.81 7.27 -3.93
CA GLN A 285 11.23 7.35 -4.32
C GLN A 285 11.96 8.58 -3.74
N VAL A 286 11.23 9.58 -3.25
CA VAL A 286 11.82 10.78 -2.62
C VAL A 286 12.29 10.52 -1.19
N TYR A 287 11.84 9.43 -0.55
CA TYR A 287 12.27 9.00 0.78
C TYR A 287 13.42 8.01 0.73
#